data_f945146685b89b65ae1dca55217145ca
#
_entry.id   f945146685b89b65ae1dca55217145ca
#
_cell.length_a   1.000
_cell.length_b   1.000
_cell.length_c   1.000
_cell.angle_alpha   90.00
_cell.angle_beta   90.00
_cell.angle_gamma   90.00
#
_symmetry.space_group_name_H-M   'P 1'
#
loop_
_entity.id
_entity.type
_entity.pdbx_description
1 polymer ?
#
loop_
_entity_poly.entity_id
_entity_poly.type
_entity_poly.pdbx_seq_one_letter_code
_entity_poly.pdbx_strand_id
1 'polypeptide(L)'
;MLEYIRNLDITGMDMGLITLFFAACLVSGMLGVGIGRLVGKIKEGRSRKDAVRRSKAVISGQVVEQLAPLLPNFPCNLKDAKFLGQPIDYVAFVSDKKTGLIDEVLFIEVKTGGSTLSAREKSLKKAVQQGRVRYVEWRS
;
A
#
# COMPACT_ATOMS: atom_id res chain seq x y z
N MET A 1 -42.00 28.96 -47.03
CA MET A 1 -41.16 28.16 -46.14
C MET A 1 -41.06 26.69 -46.59
N LEU A 2 -42.13 26.04 -47.07
CA LEU A 2 -42.08 24.66 -47.59
C LEU A 2 -41.39 24.51 -48.95
N GLU A 3 -41.38 25.55 -49.81
CA GLU A 3 -40.68 25.54 -51.09
C GLU A 3 -39.16 25.64 -50.96
N TYR A 4 -38.67 26.26 -49.86
CA TYR A 4 -37.22 26.37 -49.58
C TYR A 4 -36.60 25.02 -49.18
N ILE A 5 -37.39 24.17 -48.52
CA ILE A 5 -36.94 22.84 -48.08
C ILE A 5 -36.93 21.85 -49.26
N ARG A 6 -37.84 22.07 -50.29
CA ARG A 6 -37.92 21.20 -51.46
C ARG A 6 -36.76 21.43 -52.45
N ASN A 7 -36.09 22.58 -52.37
CA ASN A 7 -34.97 22.93 -53.24
C ASN A 7 -33.59 22.73 -52.58
N LEU A 8 -33.53 22.11 -51.39
CA LEU A 8 -32.28 21.54 -50.90
C LEU A 8 -32.02 20.28 -51.76
N ASP A 9 -31.26 20.51 -52.81
CA ASP A 9 -30.79 19.48 -53.74
C ASP A 9 -29.77 18.57 -53.03
N ILE A 10 -30.30 17.61 -52.28
CA ILE A 10 -29.51 16.61 -51.57
C ILE A 10 -28.80 15.67 -52.56
N THR A 11 -29.20 15.74 -53.86
CA THR A 11 -28.60 14.95 -54.93
C THR A 11 -27.28 15.53 -55.48
N GLY A 12 -26.93 16.77 -55.08
CA GLY A 12 -25.68 17.43 -55.48
C GLY A 12 -24.50 17.24 -54.54
N MET A 13 -24.65 16.50 -53.47
CA MET A 13 -23.48 16.11 -52.68
C MET A 13 -22.69 15.06 -53.44
N ASP A 14 -21.54 15.51 -54.03
CA ASP A 14 -20.67 14.62 -54.77
C ASP A 14 -20.40 13.33 -53.98
N MET A 15 -20.70 12.19 -54.59
CA MET A 15 -20.44 10.86 -54.02
C MET A 15 -18.96 10.76 -53.53
N GLY A 16 -18.08 11.56 -54.12
CA GLY A 16 -16.70 11.71 -53.69
C GLY A 16 -16.52 12.34 -52.28
N LEU A 17 -17.32 13.36 -51.94
CA LEU A 17 -17.28 13.99 -50.61
C LEU A 17 -17.81 13.05 -49.51
N ILE A 18 -18.87 12.30 -49.84
CA ILE A 18 -19.42 11.31 -48.89
C ILE A 18 -18.42 10.20 -48.61
N THR A 19 -17.77 9.65 -49.66
CA THR A 19 -16.76 8.60 -49.48
C THR A 19 -15.54 9.11 -48.73
N LEU A 20 -15.10 10.35 -48.98
CA LEU A 20 -13.99 10.97 -48.25
C LEU A 20 -14.31 11.15 -46.76
N PHE A 21 -15.55 11.58 -46.44
CA PHE A 21 -16.00 11.72 -45.05
C PHE A 21 -16.00 10.39 -44.31
N PHE A 22 -16.54 9.32 -44.91
CA PHE A 22 -16.52 8.00 -44.32
C PHE A 22 -15.09 7.44 -44.13
N ALA A 23 -14.22 7.66 -45.11
CA ALA A 23 -12.81 7.26 -45.03
C ALA A 23 -12.09 7.99 -43.86
N ALA A 24 -12.33 9.29 -43.72
CA ALA A 24 -11.78 10.07 -42.62
C ALA A 24 -12.26 9.59 -41.21
N CYS A 25 -13.57 9.26 -41.12
CA CYS A 25 -14.14 8.70 -39.90
C CYS A 25 -13.52 7.33 -39.55
N LEU A 26 -13.34 6.45 -40.53
CA LEU A 26 -12.70 5.14 -40.32
C LEU A 26 -11.24 5.29 -39.84
N VAL A 27 -10.47 6.16 -40.49
CA VAL A 27 -9.07 6.41 -40.11
C VAL A 27 -9.00 6.99 -38.69
N SER A 28 -9.84 7.95 -38.35
CA SER A 28 -9.92 8.54 -37.01
C SER A 28 -10.29 7.50 -35.93
N GLY A 29 -11.27 6.62 -36.27
CA GLY A 29 -11.66 5.53 -35.39
C GLY A 29 -10.51 4.52 -35.13
N MET A 30 -9.80 4.13 -36.18
CA MET A 30 -8.65 3.23 -36.07
C MET A 30 -7.51 3.84 -35.23
N LEU A 31 -7.21 5.11 -35.43
CA LEU A 31 -6.22 5.85 -34.65
C LEU A 31 -6.63 5.94 -33.18
N GLY A 32 -7.90 6.26 -32.90
CA GLY A 32 -8.44 6.32 -31.54
C GLY A 32 -8.33 4.99 -30.80
N VAL A 33 -8.68 3.88 -31.46
CA VAL A 33 -8.53 2.53 -30.90
C VAL A 33 -7.07 2.17 -30.67
N GLY A 34 -6.17 2.51 -31.60
CA GLY A 34 -4.74 2.27 -31.47
C GLY A 34 -4.14 3.00 -30.26
N ILE A 35 -4.42 4.28 -30.13
CA ILE A 35 -3.97 5.13 -29.02
C ILE A 35 -4.56 4.62 -27.70
N GLY A 36 -5.86 4.31 -27.68
CA GLY A 36 -6.54 3.78 -26.48
C GLY A 36 -5.90 2.48 -25.95
N ARG A 37 -5.59 1.54 -26.87
CA ARG A 37 -4.90 0.29 -26.52
C ARG A 37 -3.48 0.53 -26.01
N LEU A 38 -2.74 1.46 -26.60
CA LEU A 38 -1.38 1.78 -26.17
C LEU A 38 -1.38 2.40 -24.77
N VAL A 39 -2.24 3.38 -24.53
CA VAL A 39 -2.40 4.02 -23.21
C VAL A 39 -2.85 3.00 -22.15
N GLY A 40 -3.78 2.09 -22.51
CA GLY A 40 -4.23 1.01 -21.64
C GLY A 40 -3.08 0.10 -21.19
N LYS A 41 -2.26 -0.37 -22.13
CA LYS A 41 -1.08 -1.22 -21.84
C LYS A 41 -0.05 -0.52 -20.93
N ILE A 42 0.21 0.77 -21.18
CA ILE A 42 1.15 1.56 -20.35
C ILE A 42 0.61 1.70 -18.91
N LYS A 43 -0.67 2.00 -18.77
CA LYS A 43 -1.33 2.14 -17.46
C LYS A 43 -1.31 0.81 -16.67
N GLU A 44 -1.63 -0.29 -17.32
CA GLU A 44 -1.61 -1.63 -16.73
C GLU A 44 -0.19 -2.03 -16.29
N GLY A 45 0.82 -1.79 -17.12
CA GLY A 45 2.22 -2.05 -16.79
C GLY A 45 2.71 -1.26 -15.57
N ARG A 46 2.30 0.01 -15.43
CA ARG A 46 2.61 0.85 -14.26
C ARG A 46 1.92 0.32 -13.00
N SER A 47 0.62 0.04 -13.08
CA SER A 47 -0.15 -0.50 -11.95
C SER A 47 0.43 -1.82 -11.42
N ARG A 48 0.84 -2.73 -12.32
CA ARG A 48 1.48 -4.00 -11.94
C ARG A 48 2.84 -3.79 -11.25
N LYS A 49 3.68 -2.88 -11.77
CA LYS A 49 4.96 -2.54 -11.13
C LYS A 49 4.77 -1.94 -9.74
N ASP A 50 3.78 -1.05 -9.58
CA ASP A 50 3.47 -0.44 -8.28
C ASP A 50 2.93 -1.46 -7.28
N ALA A 51 2.10 -2.41 -7.71
CA ALA A 51 1.62 -3.50 -6.87
C ALA A 51 2.76 -4.39 -6.38
N VAL A 52 3.67 -4.81 -7.28
CA VAL A 52 4.85 -5.61 -6.93
C VAL A 52 5.78 -4.83 -5.97
N ARG A 53 6.00 -3.54 -6.21
CA ARG A 53 6.83 -2.70 -5.34
C ARG A 53 6.24 -2.60 -3.92
N ARG A 54 4.93 -2.40 -3.79
CA ARG A 54 4.24 -2.36 -2.50
C ARG A 54 4.33 -3.70 -1.77
N SER A 55 4.07 -4.81 -2.45
CA SER A 55 4.19 -6.15 -1.87
C SER A 55 5.60 -6.44 -1.36
N LYS A 56 6.63 -6.09 -2.15
CA LYS A 56 8.04 -6.23 -1.71
C LYS A 56 8.34 -5.40 -0.47
N ALA A 57 7.86 -4.16 -0.40
CA ALA A 57 8.07 -3.30 0.75
C ALA A 57 7.41 -3.85 2.03
N VAL A 58 6.19 -4.38 1.93
CA VAL A 58 5.47 -5.01 3.06
C VAL A 58 6.20 -6.26 3.54
N ILE A 59 6.57 -7.17 2.63
CA ILE A 59 7.31 -8.40 2.98
C ILE A 59 8.66 -8.06 3.61
N SER A 60 9.38 -7.07 3.08
CA SER A 60 10.66 -6.63 3.64
C SER A 60 10.50 -6.08 5.06
N GLY A 61 9.45 -5.31 5.32
CA GLY A 61 9.12 -4.80 6.67
C GLY A 61 8.89 -5.94 7.65
N GLN A 62 8.02 -6.88 7.33
CA GLN A 62 7.70 -8.03 8.18
C GLN A 62 8.91 -8.92 8.47
N VAL A 63 9.77 -9.15 7.47
CA VAL A 63 11.01 -9.91 7.67
C VAL A 63 11.96 -9.19 8.61
N VAL A 64 12.13 -7.88 8.47
CA VAL A 64 12.98 -7.10 9.38
C VAL A 64 12.41 -7.07 10.80
N GLU A 65 11.10 -6.93 10.96
CA GLU A 65 10.42 -7.03 12.25
C GLU A 65 10.75 -8.37 12.95
N GLN A 66 10.64 -9.49 12.25
CA GLN A 66 10.96 -10.82 12.82
C GLN A 66 12.44 -11.05 13.10
N LEU A 67 13.33 -10.45 12.33
CA LEU A 67 14.78 -10.59 12.50
C LEU A 67 15.39 -9.51 13.41
N ALA A 68 14.60 -8.53 13.85
CA ALA A 68 15.08 -7.41 14.66
C ALA A 68 15.91 -7.84 15.90
N PRO A 69 15.56 -8.91 16.65
CA PRO A 69 16.36 -9.35 17.79
C PRO A 69 17.77 -9.82 17.46
N LEU A 70 18.04 -10.13 16.18
CA LEU A 70 19.38 -10.54 15.71
C LEU A 70 20.23 -9.36 15.24
N LEU A 71 19.62 -8.17 15.14
CA LEU A 71 20.31 -6.98 14.67
C LEU A 71 21.12 -6.32 15.79
N PRO A 72 22.23 -5.62 15.45
CA PRO A 72 22.99 -4.84 16.42
C PRO A 72 22.10 -3.80 17.12
N ASN A 73 22.36 -3.56 18.40
CA ASN A 73 21.68 -2.56 19.23
C ASN A 73 20.19 -2.87 19.53
N PHE A 74 19.74 -4.12 19.35
CA PHE A 74 18.42 -4.50 19.87
C PHE A 74 18.42 -4.34 21.42
N PRO A 75 17.33 -3.81 22.01
CA PRO A 75 17.34 -3.32 23.40
C PRO A 75 17.46 -4.41 24.48
N CYS A 76 17.39 -5.69 24.14
CA CYS A 76 17.51 -6.80 25.06
C CYS A 76 18.15 -8.03 24.42
N ASN A 77 18.39 -9.10 25.17
CA ASN A 77 18.85 -10.36 24.60
C ASN A 77 17.74 -11.06 23.86
N LEU A 78 18.09 -11.79 22.80
CA LEU A 78 17.16 -12.58 22.00
C LEU A 78 16.27 -13.52 22.83
N LYS A 79 16.84 -14.17 23.84
CA LYS A 79 16.13 -15.12 24.72
C LYS A 79 15.04 -14.47 25.57
N ASP A 80 15.19 -13.18 25.88
CA ASP A 80 14.28 -12.42 26.72
C ASP A 80 13.12 -11.81 25.93
N ALA A 81 13.27 -11.71 24.59
CA ALA A 81 12.27 -11.16 23.68
C ALA A 81 11.26 -12.21 23.22
N LYS A 82 9.99 -11.85 23.21
CA LYS A 82 8.87 -12.62 22.66
C LYS A 82 8.18 -11.83 21.58
N PHE A 83 8.10 -12.38 20.38
CA PHE A 83 7.34 -11.77 19.28
C PHE A 83 5.83 -11.89 19.55
N LEU A 84 5.12 -10.80 19.44
CA LEU A 84 3.67 -10.73 19.61
C LEU A 84 2.95 -10.39 18.29
N GLY A 85 3.52 -9.51 17.49
CA GLY A 85 2.85 -8.90 16.35
C GLY A 85 2.06 -7.66 16.78
N GLN A 86 0.89 -7.42 16.17
CA GLN A 86 0.10 -6.23 16.51
C GLN A 86 -0.53 -6.31 17.90
N PRO A 87 -0.60 -5.22 18.68
CA PRO A 87 -0.27 -3.81 18.35
C PRO A 87 1.17 -3.40 18.70
N ILE A 88 2.05 -4.33 19.04
CA ILE A 88 3.45 -4.15 19.36
C ILE A 88 4.24 -5.37 18.86
N ASP A 89 5.42 -5.17 18.32
CA ASP A 89 6.16 -6.29 17.72
C ASP A 89 6.69 -7.27 18.77
N TYR A 90 7.26 -6.76 19.87
CA TYR A 90 7.84 -7.60 20.91
C TYR A 90 7.47 -7.14 22.31
N VAL A 91 7.44 -8.10 23.22
CA VAL A 91 7.61 -7.86 24.67
C VAL A 91 8.87 -8.59 25.13
N ALA A 92 9.68 -7.95 25.97
CA ALA A 92 10.84 -8.59 26.55
C ALA A 92 10.74 -8.57 28.08
N PHE A 93 11.20 -9.67 28.68
CA PHE A 93 11.27 -9.87 30.13
C PHE A 93 12.74 -9.91 30.50
N VAL A 94 13.29 -8.73 30.78
CA VAL A 94 14.72 -8.57 31.09
C VAL A 94 14.97 -9.04 32.53
N SER A 95 15.86 -10.00 32.67
CA SER A 95 16.19 -10.55 33.99
C SER A 95 17.49 -9.96 34.54
N ASP A 96 17.52 -9.70 35.83
CA ASP A 96 18.76 -9.41 36.55
C ASP A 96 19.72 -10.62 36.45
N LYS A 97 20.97 -10.36 36.08
CA LYS A 97 21.97 -11.41 35.84
C LYS A 97 22.38 -12.19 37.10
N LYS A 98 22.20 -11.62 38.28
CA LYS A 98 22.63 -12.22 39.55
C LYS A 98 21.52 -13.05 40.17
N THR A 99 20.29 -12.53 40.14
CA THR A 99 19.15 -13.14 40.81
C THR A 99 18.32 -14.02 39.88
N GLY A 100 18.39 -13.79 38.58
CA GLY A 100 17.52 -14.44 37.57
C GLY A 100 16.08 -13.96 37.61
N LEU A 101 15.73 -13.01 38.46
CA LEU A 101 14.40 -12.45 38.56
C LEU A 101 14.17 -11.41 37.46
N ILE A 102 12.91 -11.23 37.04
CA ILE A 102 12.55 -10.21 36.06
C ILE A 102 12.68 -8.84 36.71
N ASP A 103 13.52 -8.00 36.13
CA ASP A 103 13.84 -6.64 36.57
C ASP A 103 13.02 -5.62 35.77
N GLU A 104 12.85 -5.86 34.46
CA GLU A 104 12.16 -4.94 33.57
C GLU A 104 11.29 -5.66 32.51
N VAL A 105 10.19 -5.05 32.15
CA VAL A 105 9.36 -5.47 31.00
C VAL A 105 9.39 -4.39 29.93
N LEU A 106 9.91 -4.72 28.75
CA LEU A 106 10.02 -3.81 27.62
C LEU A 106 8.93 -4.11 26.59
N PHE A 107 8.24 -3.07 26.13
CA PHE A 107 7.42 -3.10 24.93
C PHE A 107 8.21 -2.51 23.78
N ILE A 108 8.50 -3.32 22.77
CA ILE A 108 9.43 -2.97 21.68
C ILE A 108 8.68 -2.94 20.37
N GLU A 109 8.74 -1.79 19.71
CA GLU A 109 8.20 -1.57 18.36
C GLU A 109 9.37 -1.36 17.40
N VAL A 110 9.43 -2.14 16.35
CA VAL A 110 10.45 -2.10 15.31
C VAL A 110 10.00 -1.19 14.18
N LYS A 111 10.78 -0.17 13.88
CA LYS A 111 10.52 0.73 12.73
C LYS A 111 11.69 0.72 11.77
N THR A 112 11.39 0.65 10.47
CA THR A 112 12.39 0.65 9.41
C THR A 112 12.25 1.87 8.52
N GLY A 113 13.37 2.41 8.06
CA GLY A 113 13.40 3.56 7.16
C GLY A 113 12.71 4.79 7.77
N GLY A 114 11.81 5.39 7.00
CA GLY A 114 11.04 6.57 7.43
C GLY A 114 9.66 6.25 8.03
N SER A 115 9.41 5.00 8.45
CA SER A 115 8.10 4.61 8.99
C SER A 115 7.83 5.27 10.36
N THR A 116 6.58 5.67 10.60
CA THR A 116 6.13 6.31 11.84
C THR A 116 5.13 5.43 12.56
N LEU A 117 4.96 5.68 13.86
CA LEU A 117 3.99 4.96 14.67
C LEU A 117 2.55 5.20 14.17
N SER A 118 1.78 4.13 14.04
CA SER A 118 0.33 4.17 13.80
C SER A 118 -0.43 4.77 14.99
N ALA A 119 -1.69 5.09 14.82
CA ALA A 119 -2.53 5.60 15.90
C ALA A 119 -2.64 4.62 17.07
N ARG A 120 -2.71 3.31 16.78
CA ARG A 120 -2.82 2.25 17.78
C ARG A 120 -1.53 2.08 18.58
N GLU A 121 -0.38 2.08 17.93
CA GLU A 121 0.94 2.03 18.56
C GLU A 121 1.22 3.27 19.44
N LYS A 122 0.84 4.47 18.95
CA LYS A 122 0.90 5.70 19.76
C LYS A 122 0.04 5.61 21.01
N SER A 123 -1.16 5.04 20.89
CA SER A 123 -2.08 4.83 22.02
C SER A 123 -1.47 3.86 23.04
N LEU A 124 -0.89 2.75 22.59
CA LEU A 124 -0.20 1.80 23.47
C LEU A 124 0.99 2.45 24.18
N LYS A 125 1.86 3.13 23.42
CA LYS A 125 2.98 3.89 24.00
C LYS A 125 2.52 4.84 25.12
N LYS A 126 1.44 5.59 24.87
CA LYS A 126 0.85 6.49 25.87
C LYS A 126 0.35 5.74 27.10
N ALA A 127 -0.29 4.57 26.92
CA ALA A 127 -0.78 3.74 28.02
C ALA A 127 0.37 3.26 28.91
N VAL A 128 1.45 2.79 28.31
CA VAL A 128 2.66 2.35 29.04
C VAL A 128 3.30 3.52 29.77
N GLN A 129 3.53 4.65 29.10
CA GLN A 129 4.15 5.84 29.69
C GLN A 129 3.32 6.44 30.85
N GLN A 130 2.01 6.22 30.86
CA GLN A 130 1.10 6.66 31.91
C GLN A 130 0.91 5.60 33.02
N GLY A 131 1.67 4.51 33.01
CA GLY A 131 1.54 3.44 34.02
C GLY A 131 0.21 2.68 33.95
N ARG A 132 -0.52 2.74 32.81
CA ARG A 132 -1.78 2.03 32.61
C ARG A 132 -1.57 0.57 32.17
N VAL A 133 -0.60 -0.08 32.82
CA VAL A 133 -0.28 -1.50 32.65
C VAL A 133 -0.51 -2.17 33.99
N ARG A 134 -1.24 -3.31 34.00
CA ARG A 134 -1.58 -4.03 35.22
C ARG A 134 -1.25 -5.51 35.07
N TYR A 135 -0.72 -6.11 36.13
CA TYR A 135 -0.64 -7.55 36.27
C TYR A 135 -1.99 -8.06 36.82
N VAL A 136 -2.55 -9.07 36.18
CA VAL A 136 -3.81 -9.69 36.62
C VAL A 136 -3.60 -11.19 36.70
N GLU A 137 -3.82 -11.77 37.89
CA GLU A 137 -3.89 -13.20 38.08
C GLU A 137 -5.35 -13.64 37.97
N TRP A 138 -5.63 -14.54 37.05
CA TRP A 138 -6.96 -15.12 36.92
C TRP A 138 -6.93 -16.61 37.25
N ARG A 139 -7.87 -17.06 38.06
CA ARG A 139 -8.01 -18.47 38.47
C ARG A 139 -9.40 -18.96 38.06
N SER A 140 -9.47 -20.10 37.36
CA SER A 140 -10.71 -20.79 37.01
C SER A 140 -11.14 -21.74 38.13
#